data_c45bec9c6ecf076cb5d8653b16cd3e2e
#
_entry.id   c45bec9c6ecf076cb5d8653b16cd3e2e
#
_cell.length_a   1.000
_cell.length_b   1.000
_cell.length_c   1.000
_cell.angle_alpha   90.00
_cell.angle_beta   90.00
_cell.angle_gamma   90.00
#
_symmetry.space_group_name_H-M   'P 1'
#
loop_
_entity.id
_entity.type
_entity.pdbx_description
1 polymer ?
#
loop_
_entity_poly.entity_id
_entity_poly.type
_entity_poly.pdbx_seq_one_letter_code
_entity_poly.pdbx_strand_id
1 'polypeptide(L)'
;MLWSLFENPAYFLLMIPAVLIALVVHEVSHGYVAYLCGDNTAKAYGRLTLNPLKHLDPFGAFMMMLTGFGYAKPVPVNYRNLRKPRRDIALVSLAGPLSNLLLALIACVLYFVILLVYASSAEVRAETVAAGLRWLPSPAVMYEQAGLMSLLFMGEAPTLLAAFMEFLALFASVNVGLAVFNLIPLPPLDGSKILGSLLPPQTAAR
;
A
#
# COMPACT_ATOMS: atom_id res chain seq x y z
N MET A 1 0.36 8.98 -15.08
CA MET A 1 0.49 7.53 -15.17
C MET A 1 0.62 7.03 -16.62
N LEU A 2 -0.30 7.37 -17.55
CA LEU A 2 -0.13 6.99 -18.96
C LEU A 2 1.17 7.53 -19.59
N TRP A 3 1.65 8.70 -19.15
CA TRP A 3 2.93 9.24 -19.60
C TRP A 3 4.10 8.31 -19.25
N SER A 4 4.09 7.71 -18.07
CA SER A 4 5.12 6.76 -17.66
C SER A 4 5.12 5.46 -18.47
N LEU A 5 4.00 5.09 -19.12
CA LEU A 5 3.95 3.98 -20.06
C LEU A 5 4.87 4.20 -21.28
N PHE A 6 4.97 5.45 -21.72
CA PHE A 6 5.83 5.82 -22.87
C PHE A 6 7.29 6.02 -22.47
N GLU A 7 7.54 6.52 -21.25
CA GLU A 7 8.88 6.77 -20.75
C GLU A 7 9.55 5.52 -20.17
N ASN A 8 8.79 4.72 -19.41
CA ASN A 8 9.28 3.47 -18.79
C ASN A 8 8.14 2.42 -18.71
N PRO A 9 7.93 1.66 -19.77
CA PRO A 9 6.85 0.65 -19.81
C PRO A 9 7.03 -0.46 -18.77
N ALA A 10 8.26 -0.82 -18.42
CA ALA A 10 8.54 -1.84 -17.41
C ALA A 10 8.06 -1.39 -16.02
N TYR A 11 8.39 -0.16 -15.63
CA TYR A 11 7.92 0.44 -14.39
C TYR A 11 6.39 0.51 -14.32
N PHE A 12 5.75 0.89 -15.44
CA PHE A 12 4.29 0.92 -15.52
C PHE A 12 3.66 -0.46 -15.30
N LEU A 13 4.24 -1.50 -15.89
CA LEU A 13 3.77 -2.88 -15.74
C LEU A 13 3.91 -3.38 -14.29
N LEU A 14 4.99 -3.01 -13.58
CA LEU A 14 5.19 -3.36 -12.18
C LEU A 14 4.24 -2.58 -11.25
N MET A 15 3.88 -1.36 -11.60
CA MET A 15 3.00 -0.51 -10.81
C MET A 15 1.56 -1.04 -10.75
N ILE A 16 1.06 -1.65 -11.83
CA ILE A 16 -0.30 -2.20 -11.86
C ILE A 16 -0.53 -3.23 -10.74
N PRO A 17 0.23 -4.34 -10.66
CA PRO A 17 0.04 -5.31 -9.60
C PRO A 17 0.33 -4.72 -8.21
N ALA A 18 1.30 -3.82 -8.07
CA ALA A 18 1.61 -3.17 -6.80
C ALA A 18 0.41 -2.41 -6.24
N VAL A 19 -0.21 -1.56 -7.05
CA VAL A 19 -1.39 -0.78 -6.66
C VAL A 19 -2.60 -1.69 -6.42
N LEU A 20 -2.83 -2.68 -7.29
CA LEU A 20 -3.97 -3.59 -7.12
C LEU A 20 -3.88 -4.39 -5.82
N ILE A 21 -2.72 -4.96 -5.50
CA ILE A 21 -2.54 -5.72 -4.26
C ILE A 21 -2.72 -4.80 -3.05
N ALA A 22 -2.12 -3.60 -3.07
CA ALA A 22 -2.21 -2.63 -1.98
C ALA A 22 -3.67 -2.24 -1.70
N LEU A 23 -4.45 -1.89 -2.74
CA LEU A 23 -5.85 -1.51 -2.61
C LEU A 23 -6.74 -2.68 -2.16
N VAL A 24 -6.55 -3.87 -2.73
CA VAL A 24 -7.36 -5.04 -2.37
C VAL A 24 -7.15 -5.41 -0.90
N VAL A 25 -5.90 -5.46 -0.44
CA VAL A 25 -5.59 -5.80 0.96
C VAL A 25 -6.13 -4.72 1.90
N HIS A 26 -6.00 -3.45 1.54
CA HIS A 26 -6.57 -2.33 2.28
C HIS A 26 -8.09 -2.50 2.50
N GLU A 27 -8.85 -2.69 1.41
CA GLU A 27 -10.30 -2.83 1.45
C GLU A 27 -10.75 -4.09 2.19
N VAL A 28 -10.08 -5.22 1.94
CA VAL A 28 -10.38 -6.48 2.64
C VAL A 28 -10.12 -6.36 4.14
N SER A 29 -9.08 -5.62 4.54
CA SER A 29 -8.76 -5.40 5.95
C SER A 29 -9.86 -4.63 6.68
N HIS A 30 -10.44 -3.59 6.08
CA HIS A 30 -11.63 -2.92 6.61
C HIS A 30 -12.79 -3.90 6.83
N GLY A 31 -13.13 -4.66 5.79
CA GLY A 31 -14.23 -5.62 5.86
C GLY A 31 -13.99 -6.75 6.87
N TYR A 32 -12.75 -7.21 6.97
CA TYR A 32 -12.39 -8.27 7.90
C TYR A 32 -12.46 -7.82 9.37
N VAL A 33 -11.94 -6.62 9.68
CA VAL A 33 -12.04 -6.06 11.03
C VAL A 33 -13.49 -5.72 11.38
N ALA A 34 -14.29 -5.20 10.43
CA ALA A 34 -15.73 -5.01 10.62
C ALA A 34 -16.43 -6.33 10.97
N TYR A 35 -16.09 -7.42 10.26
CA TYR A 35 -16.60 -8.75 10.55
C TYR A 35 -16.25 -9.22 11.99
N LEU A 36 -15.02 -9.03 12.42
CA LEU A 36 -14.60 -9.34 13.79
C LEU A 36 -15.32 -8.48 14.83
N CYS A 37 -15.68 -7.25 14.50
CA CYS A 37 -16.43 -6.33 15.33
C CYS A 37 -17.96 -6.56 15.32
N GLY A 38 -18.45 -7.54 14.52
CA GLY A 38 -19.85 -7.99 14.51
C GLY A 38 -20.63 -7.64 13.25
N ASP A 39 -20.03 -6.96 12.29
CA ASP A 39 -20.70 -6.64 11.02
C ASP A 39 -20.44 -7.69 9.95
N ASN A 40 -21.46 -8.49 9.65
CA ASN A 40 -21.41 -9.54 8.62
C ASN A 40 -21.63 -9.01 7.18
N THR A 41 -21.81 -7.73 6.98
CA THR A 41 -22.21 -7.15 5.69
C THR A 41 -21.22 -7.50 4.59
N ALA A 42 -19.93 -7.23 4.77
CA ALA A 42 -18.89 -7.52 3.79
C ALA A 42 -18.85 -9.01 3.41
N LYS A 43 -19.02 -9.89 4.40
CA LYS A 43 -19.04 -11.35 4.21
C LYS A 43 -20.27 -11.77 3.40
N ALA A 44 -21.45 -11.27 3.73
CA ALA A 44 -22.71 -11.58 3.03
C ALA A 44 -22.68 -11.16 1.56
N TYR A 45 -21.99 -10.05 1.23
CA TYR A 45 -21.77 -9.60 -0.14
C TYR A 45 -20.61 -10.30 -0.86
N GLY A 46 -19.95 -11.28 -0.24
CA GLY A 46 -18.81 -12.01 -0.82
C GLY A 46 -17.61 -11.08 -1.12
N ARG A 47 -17.43 -10.02 -0.29
CA ARG A 47 -16.38 -9.01 -0.47
C ARG A 47 -15.13 -9.27 0.36
N LEU A 48 -15.15 -10.27 1.27
CA LEU A 48 -13.97 -10.74 2.02
C LEU A 48 -13.16 -11.72 1.17
N THR A 49 -12.56 -11.24 0.10
CA THR A 49 -11.77 -12.03 -0.86
C THR A 49 -10.62 -11.18 -1.40
N LEU A 50 -9.50 -11.82 -1.68
CA LEU A 50 -8.35 -11.19 -2.33
C LEU A 50 -8.47 -11.13 -3.88
N ASN A 51 -9.61 -11.55 -4.45
CA ASN A 51 -9.85 -11.44 -5.88
C ASN A 51 -10.01 -9.96 -6.29
N PRO A 52 -9.05 -9.38 -7.05
CA PRO A 52 -9.05 -7.97 -7.39
C PRO A 52 -10.29 -7.55 -8.20
N LEU A 53 -10.85 -8.45 -9.01
CA LEU A 53 -12.05 -8.15 -9.82
C LEU A 53 -13.28 -7.81 -8.96
N LYS A 54 -13.32 -8.26 -7.72
CA LYS A 54 -14.39 -7.89 -6.78
C LYS A 54 -14.23 -6.48 -6.22
N HIS A 55 -13.03 -5.91 -6.25
CA HIS A 55 -12.69 -4.62 -5.66
C HIS A 55 -12.42 -3.53 -6.70
N LEU A 56 -12.30 -3.89 -7.98
CA LEU A 56 -12.12 -2.92 -9.05
C LEU A 56 -13.45 -2.21 -9.37
N ASP A 57 -13.38 -0.90 -9.43
CA ASP A 57 -14.35 -0.05 -10.08
C ASP A 57 -13.82 0.28 -11.49
N PRO A 58 -14.56 -0.01 -12.56
CA PRO A 58 -14.09 0.22 -13.93
C PRO A 58 -13.73 1.68 -14.20
N PHE A 59 -14.53 2.62 -13.68
CA PHE A 59 -14.27 4.05 -13.85
C PHE A 59 -13.10 4.51 -12.98
N GLY A 60 -13.03 4.05 -11.71
CA GLY A 60 -11.90 4.31 -10.83
C GLY A 60 -10.58 3.78 -11.38
N ALA A 61 -10.57 2.58 -11.96
CA ALA A 61 -9.41 1.99 -12.61
C ALA A 61 -9.00 2.78 -13.87
N PHE A 62 -9.96 3.19 -14.70
CA PHE A 62 -9.70 4.02 -15.87
C PHE A 62 -9.10 5.38 -15.49
N MET A 63 -9.67 6.06 -14.49
CA MET A 63 -9.14 7.32 -13.97
C MET A 63 -7.73 7.15 -13.42
N MET A 64 -7.46 6.06 -12.70
CA MET A 64 -6.14 5.75 -12.18
C MET A 64 -5.10 5.58 -13.31
N MET A 65 -5.49 4.94 -14.42
CA MET A 65 -4.62 4.83 -15.60
C MET A 65 -4.33 6.19 -16.24
N LEU A 66 -5.34 7.06 -16.36
CA LEU A 66 -5.20 8.35 -17.02
C LEU A 66 -4.40 9.35 -16.18
N THR A 67 -4.79 9.53 -14.93
CA THR A 67 -4.33 10.65 -14.09
C THR A 67 -3.35 10.24 -13.00
N GLY A 68 -3.25 8.93 -12.70
CA GLY A 68 -2.56 8.42 -11.53
C GLY A 68 -3.41 8.45 -10.25
N PHE A 69 -4.59 9.05 -10.30
CA PHE A 69 -5.56 9.06 -9.21
C PHE A 69 -6.77 8.22 -9.58
N GLY A 70 -7.14 7.31 -8.70
CA GLY A 70 -8.28 6.44 -8.89
C GLY A 70 -8.80 5.96 -7.55
N TYR A 71 -9.85 5.14 -7.60
CA TYR A 71 -10.44 4.55 -6.41
C TYR A 71 -10.84 3.11 -6.68
N ALA A 72 -10.79 2.31 -5.62
CA ALA A 72 -11.35 0.97 -5.61
C ALA A 72 -12.83 1.02 -5.23
N LYS A 73 -13.56 -0.01 -5.57
CA LYS A 73 -14.93 -0.21 -5.09
C LYS A 73 -14.88 -0.56 -3.60
N PRO A 74 -15.35 0.32 -2.71
CA PRO A 74 -15.20 0.14 -1.27
C PRO A 74 -15.92 -1.12 -0.78
N VAL A 75 -15.37 -1.75 0.25
CA VAL A 75 -16.02 -2.87 0.94
C VAL A 75 -17.16 -2.31 1.79
N PRO A 76 -18.39 -2.84 1.67
CA PRO A 76 -19.53 -2.32 2.41
C PRO A 76 -19.39 -2.65 3.91
N VAL A 77 -19.45 -1.62 4.75
CA VAL A 77 -19.45 -1.72 6.21
C VAL A 77 -20.71 -1.07 6.76
N ASN A 78 -21.48 -1.79 7.55
CA ASN A 78 -22.65 -1.25 8.25
C ASN A 78 -22.28 -0.93 9.72
N TYR A 79 -21.99 0.31 9.98
CA TYR A 79 -21.57 0.78 11.31
C TYR A 79 -22.61 0.54 12.42
N ARG A 80 -23.90 0.32 12.07
CA ARG A 80 -24.97 0.00 13.03
C ARG A 80 -24.87 -1.42 13.60
N ASN A 81 -24.16 -2.32 12.91
CA ASN A 81 -23.96 -3.68 13.34
C ASN A 81 -22.76 -3.87 14.27
N LEU A 82 -21.94 -2.81 14.45
CA LEU A 82 -20.75 -2.86 15.29
C LEU A 82 -21.13 -2.94 16.77
N ARG A 83 -20.45 -3.80 17.53
CA ARG A 83 -20.74 -4.05 18.96
C ARG A 83 -20.44 -2.84 19.84
N LYS A 84 -19.34 -2.12 19.56
CA LYS A 84 -18.89 -0.93 20.29
C LYS A 84 -18.62 0.19 19.26
N PRO A 85 -19.65 0.91 18.78
CA PRO A 85 -19.57 1.73 17.57
C PRO A 85 -18.35 2.64 17.51
N ARG A 86 -18.06 3.43 18.55
CA ARG A 86 -16.93 4.35 18.54
C ARG A 86 -15.58 3.65 18.37
N ARG A 87 -15.31 2.68 19.25
CA ARG A 87 -14.06 1.92 19.23
C ARG A 87 -13.93 1.15 17.91
N ASP A 88 -15.01 0.49 17.52
CA ASP A 88 -15.00 -0.41 16.38
C ASP A 88 -14.90 0.37 15.06
N ILE A 89 -15.48 1.57 14.94
CA ILE A 89 -15.27 2.47 13.80
C ILE A 89 -13.78 2.85 13.69
N ALA A 90 -13.13 3.21 14.80
CA ALA A 90 -11.71 3.51 14.79
C ALA A 90 -10.87 2.31 14.33
N LEU A 91 -11.14 1.11 14.87
CA LEU A 91 -10.43 -0.12 14.50
C LEU A 91 -10.63 -0.47 13.04
N VAL A 92 -11.86 -0.41 12.55
CA VAL A 92 -12.19 -0.66 11.13
C VAL A 92 -11.44 0.33 10.25
N SER A 93 -11.48 1.63 10.57
CA SER A 93 -10.83 2.66 9.75
C SER A 93 -9.30 2.59 9.80
N LEU A 94 -8.71 2.15 10.91
CA LEU A 94 -7.27 1.91 11.02
C LEU A 94 -6.80 0.67 10.26
N ALA A 95 -7.69 -0.31 10.06
CA ALA A 95 -7.31 -1.61 9.50
C ALA A 95 -6.69 -1.49 8.10
N GLY A 96 -7.25 -0.62 7.23
CA GLY A 96 -6.71 -0.36 5.90
C GLY A 96 -5.28 0.20 5.94
N PRO A 97 -5.08 1.39 6.53
CA PRO A 97 -3.75 1.98 6.65
C PRO A 97 -2.72 1.07 7.33
N LEU A 98 -3.10 0.38 8.42
CA LEU A 98 -2.19 -0.54 9.11
C LEU A 98 -1.81 -1.75 8.24
N SER A 99 -2.73 -2.29 7.46
CA SER A 99 -2.42 -3.39 6.53
C SER A 99 -1.43 -2.96 5.46
N ASN A 100 -1.54 -1.74 4.95
CA ASN A 100 -0.59 -1.19 4.00
C ASN A 100 0.80 -0.98 4.64
N LEU A 101 0.87 -0.45 5.86
CA LEU A 101 2.15 -0.32 6.57
C LEU A 101 2.81 -1.70 6.82
N LEU A 102 2.02 -2.71 7.12
CA LEU A 102 2.51 -4.08 7.27
C LEU A 102 3.05 -4.63 5.94
N LEU A 103 2.34 -4.42 4.83
CA LEU A 103 2.81 -4.83 3.50
C LEU A 103 4.10 -4.11 3.11
N ALA A 104 4.19 -2.80 3.39
CA ALA A 104 5.41 -2.03 3.16
C ALA A 104 6.58 -2.59 3.97
N LEU A 105 6.37 -2.89 5.25
CA LEU A 105 7.39 -3.48 6.12
C LEU A 105 7.87 -4.84 5.58
N ILE A 106 6.94 -5.71 5.18
CA ILE A 106 7.28 -7.03 4.59
C ILE A 106 8.12 -6.83 3.32
N ALA A 107 7.73 -5.93 2.44
CA ALA A 107 8.47 -5.63 1.21
C ALA A 107 9.88 -5.10 1.51
N CYS A 108 10.03 -4.19 2.47
CA CYS A 108 11.33 -3.68 2.90
C CYS A 108 12.22 -4.78 3.47
N VAL A 109 11.68 -5.64 4.33
CA VAL A 109 12.45 -6.76 4.92
C VAL A 109 12.92 -7.71 3.83
N LEU A 110 12.04 -8.09 2.89
CA LEU A 110 12.41 -8.97 1.77
C LEU A 110 13.49 -8.32 0.89
N TYR A 111 13.34 -7.04 0.57
CA TYR A 111 14.32 -6.29 -0.20
C TYR A 111 15.70 -6.30 0.48
N PHE A 112 15.74 -6.02 1.79
CA PHE A 112 16.98 -6.04 2.57
C PHE A 112 17.62 -7.43 2.64
N VAL A 113 16.83 -8.48 2.85
CA VAL A 113 17.34 -9.86 2.89
C VAL A 113 17.99 -10.22 1.55
N ILE A 114 17.34 -9.88 0.43
CA ILE A 114 17.90 -10.12 -0.90
C ILE A 114 19.22 -9.36 -1.07
N LEU A 115 19.26 -8.08 -0.71
CA LEU A 115 20.49 -7.28 -0.75
C LEU A 115 21.64 -7.92 0.03
N LEU A 116 21.38 -8.33 1.27
CA LEU A 116 22.40 -8.95 2.14
C LEU A 116 22.91 -10.28 1.56
N VAL A 117 22.04 -11.07 0.94
CA VAL A 117 22.41 -12.35 0.33
C VAL A 117 23.31 -12.15 -0.89
N TYR A 118 23.00 -11.13 -1.71
CA TYR A 118 23.72 -10.90 -2.98
C TYR A 118 24.91 -9.95 -2.86
N ALA A 119 25.07 -9.23 -1.75
CA ALA A 119 26.25 -8.38 -1.53
C ALA A 119 27.51 -9.24 -1.43
N SER A 120 28.42 -9.10 -2.40
CA SER A 120 29.60 -9.99 -2.56
C SER A 120 30.73 -9.71 -1.57
N SER A 121 30.85 -8.50 -1.02
CA SER A 121 31.90 -8.09 -0.09
C SER A 121 31.35 -7.44 1.18
N ALA A 122 32.17 -7.43 2.24
CA ALA A 122 31.80 -6.77 3.50
C ALA A 122 31.64 -5.24 3.33
N GLU A 123 32.43 -4.62 2.45
CA GLU A 123 32.35 -3.18 2.14
C GLU A 123 31.05 -2.86 1.41
N VAL A 124 30.70 -3.63 0.36
CA VAL A 124 29.45 -3.49 -0.36
C VAL A 124 28.25 -3.69 0.56
N ARG A 125 28.32 -4.64 1.50
CA ARG A 125 27.25 -4.84 2.51
C ARG A 125 27.10 -3.63 3.42
N ALA A 126 28.21 -3.08 3.91
CA ALA A 126 28.17 -1.91 4.80
C ALA A 126 27.60 -0.67 4.10
N GLU A 127 28.03 -0.41 2.86
CA GLU A 127 27.50 0.68 2.04
C GLU A 127 26.02 0.48 1.71
N THR A 128 25.62 -0.76 1.39
CA THR A 128 24.24 -1.13 1.08
C THR A 128 23.32 -0.94 2.28
N VAL A 129 23.76 -1.36 3.47
CA VAL A 129 22.99 -1.14 4.71
C VAL A 129 22.90 0.36 5.02
N ALA A 130 23.99 1.12 4.88
CA ALA A 130 23.98 2.56 5.09
C ALA A 130 23.07 3.29 4.09
N ALA A 131 23.10 2.89 2.81
CA ALA A 131 22.19 3.43 1.79
C ALA A 131 20.74 3.08 2.07
N GLY A 132 20.47 1.84 2.50
CA GLY A 132 19.14 1.41 2.87
C GLY A 132 18.57 2.11 4.10
N LEU A 133 19.41 2.45 5.09
CA LEU A 133 18.98 3.27 6.24
C LEU A 133 18.69 4.73 5.86
N ARG A 134 19.32 5.23 4.79
CA ARG A 134 19.00 6.55 4.20
C ARG A 134 17.70 6.55 3.41
N TRP A 135 17.12 5.40 3.17
CA TRP A 135 15.93 5.18 2.34
C TRP A 135 14.60 5.62 2.99
N LEU A 136 14.59 6.09 4.22
CA LEU A 136 13.41 6.71 4.85
C LEU A 136 13.08 8.06 4.16
N PRO A 137 11.88 8.37 3.82
CA PRO A 137 11.24 8.42 2.52
C PRO A 137 11.45 9.75 1.79
N SER A 138 12.28 9.75 0.75
CA SER A 138 12.24 10.83 -0.27
C SER A 138 12.06 10.19 -1.65
N PRO A 139 11.11 10.65 -2.47
CA PRO A 139 10.95 10.17 -3.85
C PRO A 139 12.22 10.30 -4.70
N ALA A 140 13.07 11.28 -4.43
CA ALA A 140 14.35 11.46 -5.11
C ALA A 140 15.33 10.32 -4.86
N VAL A 141 15.30 9.72 -3.67
CA VAL A 141 16.16 8.58 -3.30
C VAL A 141 15.80 7.32 -4.07
N MET A 142 14.56 7.17 -4.52
CA MET A 142 14.14 6.02 -5.35
C MET A 142 14.82 6.00 -6.73
N TYR A 143 15.04 7.16 -7.34
CA TYR A 143 15.76 7.27 -8.62
C TYR A 143 17.26 7.02 -8.47
N GLU A 144 17.88 7.47 -7.38
CA GLU A 144 19.29 7.16 -7.07
C GLU A 144 19.51 5.68 -6.78
N GLN A 145 18.55 5.01 -6.17
CA GLN A 145 18.65 3.58 -5.85
C GLN A 145 18.49 2.67 -7.07
N ALA A 146 17.72 3.08 -8.07
CA ALA A 146 17.74 2.38 -9.37
C ALA A 146 19.14 2.41 -9.98
N GLY A 147 19.88 3.52 -9.81
CA GLY A 147 21.29 3.64 -10.17
C GLY A 147 22.20 2.75 -9.31
N LEU A 148 21.99 2.68 -7.99
CA LEU A 148 22.75 1.81 -7.09
C LEU A 148 22.48 0.33 -7.38
N MET A 149 21.24 -0.02 -7.72
CA MET A 149 20.88 -1.36 -8.16
C MET A 149 21.60 -1.75 -9.45
N SER A 150 21.67 -0.83 -10.41
CA SER A 150 22.43 -1.07 -11.64
C SER A 150 23.93 -1.28 -11.38
N LEU A 151 24.49 -0.57 -10.39
CA LEU A 151 25.89 -0.72 -9.98
C LEU A 151 26.16 -2.02 -9.22
N LEU A 152 25.26 -2.43 -8.32
CA LEU A 152 25.40 -3.69 -7.56
C LEU A 152 25.23 -4.92 -8.44
N PHE A 153 24.48 -4.80 -9.51
CA PHE A 153 24.20 -5.89 -10.46
C PHE A 153 24.82 -5.69 -11.84
N MET A 154 25.81 -4.79 -11.98
CA MET A 154 26.53 -4.60 -13.24
C MET A 154 27.15 -5.92 -13.73
N GLY A 155 26.37 -6.65 -14.49
CA GLY A 155 26.81 -7.77 -15.32
C GLY A 155 26.32 -9.17 -14.96
N GLU A 156 25.78 -9.45 -13.74
CA GLU A 156 25.53 -10.84 -13.34
C GLU A 156 24.17 -11.14 -12.68
N ALA A 157 23.35 -10.13 -12.33
CA ALA A 157 22.05 -10.45 -11.77
C ALA A 157 21.07 -10.88 -12.87
N PRO A 158 20.31 -11.96 -12.64
CA PRO A 158 19.21 -12.30 -13.54
C PRO A 158 18.26 -11.09 -13.61
N THR A 159 17.92 -10.66 -14.82
CA THR A 159 16.98 -9.53 -15.06
C THR A 159 15.68 -9.67 -14.26
N LEU A 160 15.25 -10.89 -13.97
CA LEU A 160 14.10 -11.20 -13.14
C LEU A 160 14.29 -10.80 -11.68
N LEU A 161 15.46 -10.97 -11.07
CA LEU A 161 15.74 -10.57 -9.71
C LEU A 161 15.75 -9.05 -9.57
N ALA A 162 16.38 -8.35 -10.51
CA ALA A 162 16.38 -6.89 -10.55
C ALA A 162 14.94 -6.34 -10.65
N ALA A 163 14.13 -6.89 -11.56
CA ALA A 163 12.72 -6.51 -11.69
C ALA A 163 11.91 -6.80 -10.42
N PHE A 164 12.20 -7.91 -9.72
CA PHE A 164 11.53 -8.22 -8.46
C PHE A 164 11.93 -7.25 -7.34
N MET A 165 13.18 -6.85 -7.26
CA MET A 165 13.63 -5.86 -6.29
C MET A 165 13.04 -4.47 -6.57
N GLU A 166 12.98 -4.08 -7.84
CA GLU A 166 12.28 -2.86 -8.25
C GLU A 166 10.80 -2.90 -7.88
N PHE A 167 10.13 -4.05 -8.10
CA PHE A 167 8.76 -4.26 -7.64
C PHE A 167 8.62 -4.11 -6.13
N LEU A 168 9.51 -4.69 -5.31
CA LEU A 168 9.46 -4.58 -3.86
C LEU A 168 9.60 -3.13 -3.38
N ALA A 169 10.53 -2.38 -3.96
CA ALA A 169 10.74 -0.97 -3.65
C ALA A 169 9.50 -0.13 -4.01
N LEU A 170 8.97 -0.32 -5.22
CA LEU A 170 7.76 0.32 -5.68
C LEU A 170 6.56 -0.05 -4.81
N PHE A 171 6.39 -1.33 -4.51
CA PHE A 171 5.30 -1.85 -3.69
C PHE A 171 5.33 -1.27 -2.27
N ALA A 172 6.51 -1.17 -1.65
CA ALA A 172 6.67 -0.52 -0.35
C ALA A 172 6.23 0.95 -0.41
N SER A 173 6.68 1.70 -1.41
CA SER A 173 6.34 3.11 -1.58
C SER A 173 4.86 3.35 -1.80
N VAL A 174 4.22 2.55 -2.66
CA VAL A 174 2.76 2.62 -2.90
C VAL A 174 2.00 2.38 -1.60
N ASN A 175 2.41 1.36 -0.83
CA ASN A 175 1.73 1.03 0.42
C ASN A 175 1.93 2.11 1.50
N VAL A 176 3.14 2.68 1.65
CA VAL A 176 3.37 3.81 2.56
C VAL A 176 2.55 5.02 2.13
N GLY A 177 2.59 5.37 0.85
CA GLY A 177 1.82 6.49 0.31
C GLY A 177 0.32 6.34 0.55
N LEU A 178 -0.22 5.14 0.30
CA LEU A 178 -1.64 4.84 0.52
C LEU A 178 -2.02 4.91 2.00
N ALA A 179 -1.17 4.40 2.90
CA ALA A 179 -1.38 4.47 4.34
C ALA A 179 -1.39 5.92 4.84
N VAL A 180 -0.37 6.69 4.48
CA VAL A 180 -0.25 8.11 4.89
C VAL A 180 -1.41 8.93 4.36
N PHE A 181 -1.75 8.76 3.07
CA PHE A 181 -2.88 9.47 2.45
C PHE A 181 -4.20 9.17 3.16
N ASN A 182 -4.48 7.89 3.46
CA ASN A 182 -5.73 7.51 4.15
C ASN A 182 -5.77 7.90 5.62
N LEU A 183 -4.64 8.19 6.27
CA LEU A 183 -4.60 8.72 7.63
C LEU A 183 -4.87 10.23 7.73
N ILE A 184 -4.91 10.95 6.62
CA ILE A 184 -5.27 12.38 6.61
C ILE A 184 -6.71 12.54 7.11
N PRO A 185 -6.97 13.43 8.09
CA PRO A 185 -8.29 13.57 8.73
C PRO A 185 -9.27 14.38 7.87
N LEU A 186 -9.37 14.08 6.59
CA LEU A 186 -10.25 14.73 5.62
C LEU A 186 -11.22 13.71 5.00
N PRO A 187 -12.55 13.96 4.99
CA PRO A 187 -13.50 13.13 4.27
C PRO A 187 -13.18 13.10 2.76
N PRO A 188 -13.28 11.96 2.09
CA PRO A 188 -13.86 10.68 2.52
C PRO A 188 -12.84 9.68 3.12
N LEU A 189 -11.62 10.11 3.45
CA LEU A 189 -10.51 9.26 3.89
C LEU A 189 -10.76 8.65 5.28
N ASP A 190 -10.08 7.55 5.59
CA ASP A 190 -10.25 6.82 6.85
C ASP A 190 -9.84 7.62 8.08
N GLY A 191 -8.83 8.49 7.95
CA GLY A 191 -8.40 9.40 9.00
C GLY A 191 -9.53 10.28 9.54
N SER A 192 -10.49 10.66 8.70
CA SER A 192 -11.66 11.43 9.14
C SER A 192 -12.58 10.63 10.07
N LYS A 193 -12.77 9.34 9.79
CA LYS A 193 -13.57 8.43 10.62
C LYS A 193 -12.87 8.12 11.95
N ILE A 194 -11.53 7.97 11.91
CA ILE A 194 -10.70 7.81 13.10
C ILE A 194 -10.87 9.04 14.01
N LEU A 195 -10.65 10.23 13.47
CA LEU A 195 -10.79 11.48 14.20
C LEU A 195 -12.22 11.63 14.77
N GLY A 196 -13.25 11.40 13.95
CA GLY A 196 -14.65 11.46 14.36
C GLY A 196 -15.00 10.49 15.51
N SER A 197 -14.36 9.33 15.55
CA SER A 197 -14.56 8.33 16.61
C SER A 197 -13.92 8.74 17.95
N LEU A 198 -12.89 9.58 17.93
CA LEU A 198 -12.18 10.07 19.10
C LEU A 198 -12.84 11.32 19.70
N LEU A 199 -13.57 12.09 18.90
CA LEU A 199 -14.22 13.32 19.35
C LEU A 199 -15.45 13.05 20.23
N PRO A 200 -15.78 13.96 21.20
CA PRO A 200 -17.03 13.88 21.97
C PRO A 200 -18.27 13.93 21.07
N PRO A 201 -19.40 13.29 21.47
CA PRO A 201 -20.62 13.23 20.63
C PRO A 201 -21.16 14.57 20.16
N GLN A 202 -20.94 15.62 20.96
CA GLN A 202 -21.43 16.97 20.67
C GLN A 202 -20.68 17.69 19.53
N THR A 203 -19.45 17.27 19.23
CA THR A 203 -18.61 17.83 18.15
C THR A 203 -18.65 17.02 16.87
N ALA A 204 -19.02 15.75 16.94
CA ALA A 204 -19.12 14.86 15.78
C ALA A 204 -20.39 15.09 14.93
N ALA A 205 -21.34 15.90 15.39
CA ALA A 205 -22.63 16.19 14.74
C ALA A 205 -22.66 17.54 13.99
N ARG A 206 -21.55 18.25 13.89
CA ARG A 206 -21.35 19.43 13.04
C ARG A 206 -20.44 19.14 11.88
#